data_cfaf2bc40bc969f63e2e21ad158e30ba
#
_entry.id   cfaf2bc40bc969f63e2e21ad158e30ba
#
_cell.length_a   1.000
_cell.length_b   1.000
_cell.length_c   1.000
_cell.angle_alpha   90.00
_cell.angle_beta   90.00
_cell.angle_gamma   90.00
#
_symmetry.space_group_name_H-M   'P 1'
#
loop_
_entity.id
_entity.type
_entity.pdbx_description
1 polymer ?
#
loop_
_entity_poly.entity_id
_entity_poly.type
_entity_poly.pdbx_seq_one_letter_code
_entity_poly.pdbx_strand_id
1 'polypeptide(L)'
;ALLNGFGGGSSAIVSLMTLVATVWAASTVTFGEFEKVTAVLGLIVGGITFSGSLIAAGKLAGKINQRPIIFERQSAINNLALIVTMVLGVSAIVSDGTAMVVYAVLVLIGSLAYGVLFTIKVGGADMPITVSLLNSFSGVAASISGFAIGNPLLIAIGAVVGASGLILTQIM
;
A
#
# COMPACT_ATOMS: atom_id res chain seq x y z
N ALA A 1 -5.57 3.22 -13.82
CA ALA A 1 -4.57 3.59 -12.82
C ALA A 1 -5.18 4.42 -11.68
N LEU A 2 -5.85 5.56 -11.96
CA LEU A 2 -6.40 6.44 -10.88
C LEU A 2 -7.37 5.71 -9.95
N LEU A 3 -8.30 4.91 -10.45
CA LEU A 3 -9.23 4.14 -9.62
C LEU A 3 -8.49 3.20 -8.66
N ASN A 4 -7.43 2.54 -9.13
CA ASN A 4 -6.58 1.70 -8.28
C ASN A 4 -5.89 2.54 -7.19
N GLY A 5 -5.44 3.75 -7.56
CA GLY A 5 -4.87 4.70 -6.61
C GLY A 5 -5.85 5.07 -5.52
N PHE A 6 -7.07 5.45 -5.88
CA PHE A 6 -8.12 5.77 -4.90
C PHE A 6 -8.47 4.57 -4.00
N GLY A 7 -8.54 3.35 -4.58
CA GLY A 7 -8.74 2.12 -3.80
C GLY A 7 -7.61 1.86 -2.80
N GLY A 8 -6.35 1.96 -3.24
CA GLY A 8 -5.20 1.84 -2.34
C GLY A 8 -5.14 2.95 -1.30
N GLY A 9 -5.41 4.19 -1.71
CA GLY A 9 -5.44 5.35 -0.80
C GLY A 9 -6.51 5.23 0.29
N SER A 10 -7.72 4.82 -0.06
CA SER A 10 -8.80 4.59 0.92
C SER A 10 -8.43 3.47 1.90
N SER A 11 -7.84 2.37 1.42
CA SER A 11 -7.34 1.30 2.30
C SER A 11 -6.25 1.79 3.25
N ALA A 12 -5.31 2.60 2.76
CA ALA A 12 -4.26 3.19 3.60
C ALA A 12 -4.84 4.13 4.67
N ILE A 13 -5.82 4.96 4.31
CA ILE A 13 -6.49 5.86 5.26
C ILE A 13 -7.26 5.07 6.31
N VAL A 14 -8.05 4.06 5.92
CA VAL A 14 -8.78 3.20 6.86
C VAL A 14 -7.82 2.52 7.82
N SER A 15 -6.73 1.95 7.31
CA SER A 15 -5.70 1.31 8.13
C SER A 15 -5.01 2.28 9.09
N LEU A 16 -4.67 3.49 8.64
CA LEU A 16 -4.10 4.53 9.50
C LEU A 16 -5.09 4.95 10.60
N MET A 17 -6.36 5.17 10.22
CA MET A 17 -7.40 5.55 11.19
C MET A 17 -7.64 4.44 12.23
N THR A 18 -7.56 3.16 11.83
CA THR A 18 -7.63 2.04 12.77
C THR A 18 -6.51 2.13 13.80
N LEU A 19 -5.25 2.36 13.37
CA LEU A 19 -4.11 2.50 14.28
C LEU A 19 -4.21 3.75 15.18
N VAL A 20 -4.66 4.88 14.64
CA VAL A 20 -4.85 6.12 15.41
C VAL A 20 -5.99 5.99 16.42
N ALA A 21 -7.07 5.32 16.05
CA ALA A 21 -8.22 5.13 16.93
C ALA A 21 -7.87 4.36 18.21
N THR A 22 -6.88 3.44 18.16
CA THR A 22 -6.41 2.74 19.38
C THR A 22 -5.84 3.68 20.42
N VAL A 23 -5.27 4.80 19.99
CA VAL A 23 -4.64 5.78 20.90
C VAL A 23 -5.67 6.79 21.42
N TRP A 24 -6.60 7.23 20.59
CA TRP A 24 -7.54 8.29 20.92
C TRP A 24 -8.82 7.78 21.60
N ALA A 25 -9.24 6.55 21.25
CA ALA A 25 -10.38 5.90 21.88
C ALA A 25 -10.04 5.17 23.19
N ALA A 26 -8.98 5.56 23.85
CA ALA A 26 -8.22 5.02 24.99
C ALA A 26 -8.97 4.26 26.10
N SER A 27 -10.27 4.00 26.00
CA SER A 27 -11.03 3.32 27.04
C SER A 27 -12.08 2.32 26.59
N THR A 28 -12.40 2.25 25.28
CA THR A 28 -13.54 1.43 24.82
C THR A 28 -13.23 0.42 23.72
N VAL A 29 -12.12 0.57 22.97
CA VAL A 29 -11.76 -0.35 21.87
C VAL A 29 -10.33 -0.82 22.04
N THR A 30 -10.16 -2.04 22.54
CA THR A 30 -8.87 -2.74 22.51
C THR A 30 -8.80 -3.53 21.21
N PHE A 31 -8.00 -3.07 20.26
CA PHE A 31 -7.68 -3.88 19.08
C PHE A 31 -6.69 -4.97 19.48
N GLY A 32 -6.95 -6.19 19.02
CA GLY A 32 -6.02 -7.31 19.19
C GLY A 32 -4.77 -7.14 18.34
N GLU A 33 -3.76 -7.96 18.60
CA GLU A 33 -2.53 -7.98 17.80
C GLU A 33 -2.81 -8.25 16.31
N PHE A 34 -3.86 -9.03 16.01
CA PHE A 34 -4.26 -9.34 14.64
C PHE A 34 -4.74 -8.10 13.88
N GLU A 35 -5.54 -7.25 14.50
CA GLU A 35 -6.02 -6.00 13.91
C GLU A 35 -4.87 -5.01 13.71
N LYS A 36 -3.92 -4.91 14.62
CA LYS A 36 -2.72 -4.08 14.47
C LYS A 36 -1.88 -4.55 13.27
N VAL A 37 -1.60 -5.86 13.18
CA VAL A 37 -0.83 -6.44 12.07
C VAL A 37 -1.51 -6.17 10.74
N THR A 38 -2.80 -6.44 10.63
CA THR A 38 -3.56 -6.23 9.39
C THR A 38 -3.66 -4.75 9.03
N ALA A 39 -3.83 -3.85 10.00
CA ALA A 39 -3.82 -2.42 9.74
C ALA A 39 -2.45 -1.93 9.22
N VAL A 40 -1.33 -2.38 9.80
CA VAL A 40 0.01 -2.02 9.29
C VAL A 40 0.23 -2.56 7.87
N LEU A 41 -0.16 -3.80 7.58
CA LEU A 41 -0.06 -4.37 6.24
C LEU A 41 -0.94 -3.63 5.23
N GLY A 42 -2.18 -3.31 5.60
CA GLY A 42 -3.10 -2.51 4.78
C GLY A 42 -2.56 -1.11 4.47
N LEU A 43 -1.89 -0.49 5.46
CA LEU A 43 -1.23 0.80 5.31
C LEU A 43 -0.06 0.73 4.30
N ILE A 44 0.78 -0.31 4.39
CA ILE A 44 1.92 -0.51 3.49
C ILE A 44 1.43 -0.75 2.06
N VAL A 45 0.58 -1.76 1.84
CA VAL A 45 0.12 -2.14 0.51
C VAL A 45 -0.73 -1.03 -0.11
N GLY A 46 -1.61 -0.41 0.68
CA GLY A 46 -2.44 0.71 0.25
C GLY A 46 -1.62 1.94 -0.14
N GLY A 47 -0.61 2.30 0.65
CA GLY A 47 0.30 3.43 0.36
C GLY A 47 1.12 3.21 -0.92
N ILE A 48 1.70 2.01 -1.09
CA ILE A 48 2.42 1.62 -2.32
C ILE A 48 1.50 1.73 -3.53
N THR A 49 0.28 1.20 -3.41
CA THR A 49 -0.70 1.20 -4.51
C THR A 49 -1.12 2.61 -4.87
N PHE A 50 -1.36 3.47 -3.88
CA PHE A 50 -1.76 4.86 -4.10
C PHE A 50 -0.70 5.63 -4.88
N SER A 51 0.51 5.73 -4.36
CA SER A 51 1.58 6.50 -4.99
C SER A 51 2.04 5.89 -6.32
N GLY A 52 2.16 4.57 -6.41
CA GLY A 52 2.49 3.88 -7.66
C GLY A 52 1.46 4.12 -8.75
N SER A 53 0.17 4.10 -8.40
CA SER A 53 -0.92 4.37 -9.34
C SER A 53 -0.95 5.81 -9.83
N LEU A 54 -0.57 6.78 -8.99
CA LEU A 54 -0.46 8.18 -9.41
C LEU A 54 0.67 8.36 -10.43
N ILE A 55 1.83 7.72 -10.22
CA ILE A 55 2.94 7.73 -11.18
C ILE A 55 2.52 7.06 -12.49
N ALA A 56 1.87 5.89 -12.42
CA ALA A 56 1.36 5.20 -13.61
C ALA A 56 0.36 6.06 -14.38
N ALA A 57 -0.58 6.71 -13.70
CA ALA A 57 -1.53 7.62 -14.32
C ALA A 57 -0.83 8.83 -14.97
N GLY A 58 0.16 9.42 -14.30
CA GLY A 58 0.96 10.53 -14.83
C GLY A 58 1.73 10.16 -16.09
N LYS A 59 2.32 8.96 -16.15
CA LYS A 59 3.00 8.44 -17.34
C LYS A 59 2.02 8.18 -18.48
N LEU A 60 0.90 7.53 -18.22
CA LEU A 60 -0.13 7.27 -19.24
C LEU A 60 -0.75 8.56 -19.78
N ALA A 61 -0.91 9.58 -18.96
CA ALA A 61 -1.41 10.89 -19.37
C ALA A 61 -0.36 11.75 -20.07
N GLY A 62 0.88 11.27 -20.25
CA GLY A 62 1.98 12.04 -20.83
C GLY A 62 2.49 13.21 -19.99
N LYS A 63 2.03 13.33 -18.73
CA LYS A 63 2.50 14.36 -17.79
C LYS A 63 3.87 14.04 -17.18
N ILE A 64 4.19 12.75 -17.11
CA ILE A 64 5.51 12.26 -16.69
C ILE A 64 6.11 11.53 -17.90
N ASN A 65 7.44 11.64 -18.06
CA ASN A 65 8.13 10.97 -19.15
C ASN A 65 7.83 9.47 -19.15
N GLN A 66 7.36 8.94 -20.28
CA GLN A 66 7.00 7.53 -20.45
C GLN A 66 8.22 6.60 -20.48
N ARG A 67 9.43 7.16 -20.72
CA ARG A 67 10.66 6.37 -20.66
C ARG A 67 10.93 5.90 -19.23
N PRO A 68 11.54 4.71 -19.07
CA PRO A 68 12.03 4.29 -17.76
C PRO A 68 12.99 5.33 -17.18
N ILE A 69 12.75 5.78 -15.96
CA ILE A 69 13.69 6.63 -15.22
C ILE A 69 14.49 5.71 -14.32
N ILE A 70 15.74 5.46 -14.72
CA ILE A 70 16.66 4.55 -14.05
C ILE A 70 17.86 5.36 -13.58
N PHE A 71 18.26 5.16 -12.33
CA PHE A 71 19.47 5.75 -11.74
C PHE A 71 20.36 4.67 -11.14
N GLU A 72 21.62 5.02 -10.91
CA GLU A 72 22.59 4.09 -10.37
C GLU A 72 22.14 3.47 -9.05
N ARG A 73 22.31 2.15 -8.91
CA ARG A 73 21.94 1.37 -7.72
C ARG A 73 20.43 1.42 -7.36
N GLN A 74 19.56 1.72 -8.30
CA GLN A 74 18.12 1.82 -8.05
C GLN A 74 17.54 0.56 -7.38
N SER A 75 18.01 -0.63 -7.77
CA SER A 75 17.57 -1.89 -7.14
C SER A 75 17.95 -1.95 -5.65
N ALA A 76 19.15 -1.49 -5.29
CA ALA A 76 19.58 -1.43 -3.90
C ALA A 76 18.75 -0.41 -3.10
N ILE A 77 18.47 0.75 -3.68
CA ILE A 77 17.63 1.79 -3.06
C ILE A 77 16.19 1.27 -2.85
N ASN A 78 15.61 0.59 -3.84
CA ASN A 78 14.28 0.01 -3.72
C ASN A 78 14.23 -1.06 -2.61
N ASN A 79 15.20 -1.96 -2.59
CA ASN A 79 15.26 -2.99 -1.55
C ASN A 79 15.46 -2.38 -0.16
N LEU A 80 16.33 -1.38 -0.04
CA LEU A 80 16.53 -0.65 1.22
C LEU A 80 15.25 0.05 1.68
N ALA A 81 14.56 0.76 0.78
CA ALA A 81 13.30 1.43 1.10
C ALA A 81 12.24 0.44 1.57
N LEU A 82 12.14 -0.73 0.91
CA LEU A 82 11.20 -1.78 1.33
C LEU A 82 11.58 -2.33 2.72
N ILE A 83 12.86 -2.67 2.93
CA ILE A 83 13.33 -3.22 4.21
C ILE A 83 13.07 -2.22 5.35
N VAL A 84 13.41 -0.95 5.14
CA VAL A 84 13.18 0.11 6.14
C VAL A 84 11.69 0.24 6.44
N THR A 85 10.82 0.24 5.42
CA THR A 85 9.38 0.32 5.61
C THR A 85 8.84 -0.90 6.39
N MET A 86 9.35 -2.11 6.12
CA MET A 86 8.99 -3.32 6.86
C MET A 86 9.46 -3.27 8.31
N VAL A 87 10.68 -2.81 8.58
CA VAL A 87 11.22 -2.66 9.94
C VAL A 87 10.37 -1.64 10.73
N LEU A 88 10.03 -0.50 10.12
CA LEU A 88 9.14 0.48 10.72
C LEU A 88 7.74 -0.11 10.99
N GLY A 89 7.23 -0.96 10.08
CA GLY A 89 5.97 -1.68 10.26
C GLY A 89 6.00 -2.60 11.48
N VAL A 90 7.06 -3.39 11.63
CA VAL A 90 7.26 -4.23 12.83
C VAL A 90 7.35 -3.37 14.09
N SER A 91 8.08 -2.25 14.03
CA SER A 91 8.16 -1.32 15.17
C SER A 91 6.80 -0.73 15.53
N ALA A 92 5.94 -0.44 14.54
CA ALA A 92 4.58 0.03 14.78
C ALA A 92 3.71 -1.03 15.50
N ILE A 93 3.87 -2.32 15.13
CA ILE A 93 3.10 -3.43 15.73
C ILE A 93 3.49 -3.63 17.19
N VAL A 94 4.80 -3.58 17.50
CA VAL A 94 5.32 -3.85 18.85
C VAL A 94 5.14 -2.64 19.79
N SER A 95 4.93 -1.44 19.24
CA SER A 95 4.75 -0.22 20.01
C SER A 95 3.29 0.02 20.37
N ASP A 96 3.07 0.78 21.44
CA ASP A 96 1.75 1.22 21.88
C ASP A 96 1.68 2.75 21.97
N GLY A 97 0.45 3.27 22.09
CA GLY A 97 0.21 4.69 22.29
C GLY A 97 0.77 5.59 21.18
N THR A 98 1.32 6.72 21.54
CA THR A 98 1.82 7.73 20.59
C THR A 98 2.96 7.21 19.72
N ALA A 99 3.81 6.31 20.24
CA ALA A 99 4.92 5.73 19.48
C ALA A 99 4.41 4.93 18.30
N MET A 100 3.35 4.13 18.45
CA MET A 100 2.72 3.39 17.37
C MET A 100 2.23 4.34 16.26
N VAL A 101 1.60 5.46 16.60
CA VAL A 101 1.13 6.45 15.61
C VAL A 101 2.30 7.07 14.85
N VAL A 102 3.38 7.40 15.53
CA VAL A 102 4.59 7.94 14.89
C VAL A 102 5.16 6.94 13.89
N TYR A 103 5.31 5.67 14.30
CA TYR A 103 5.76 4.62 13.37
C TYR A 103 4.79 4.39 12.22
N ALA A 104 3.48 4.43 12.44
CA ALA A 104 2.48 4.30 11.38
C ALA A 104 2.60 5.43 10.34
N VAL A 105 2.83 6.67 10.76
CA VAL A 105 3.09 7.79 9.84
C VAL A 105 4.39 7.59 9.05
N LEU A 106 5.45 7.11 9.70
CA LEU A 106 6.71 6.80 9.01
C LEU A 106 6.54 5.65 8.01
N VAL A 107 5.75 4.62 8.35
CA VAL A 107 5.38 3.53 7.44
C VAL A 107 4.61 4.07 6.23
N LEU A 108 3.66 4.98 6.43
CA LEU A 108 2.94 5.61 5.34
C LEU A 108 3.90 6.37 4.40
N ILE A 109 4.80 7.18 4.94
CA ILE A 109 5.79 7.91 4.14
C ILE A 109 6.69 6.93 3.37
N GLY A 110 7.19 5.89 4.03
CA GLY A 110 8.03 4.86 3.42
C GLY A 110 7.31 4.11 2.29
N SER A 111 6.05 3.72 2.51
CA SER A 111 5.24 3.03 1.51
C SER A 111 4.93 3.92 0.30
N LEU A 112 4.63 5.20 0.51
CA LEU A 112 4.45 6.18 -0.57
C LEU A 112 5.74 6.36 -1.38
N ALA A 113 6.88 6.51 -0.72
CA ALA A 113 8.18 6.62 -1.39
C ALA A 113 8.51 5.36 -2.20
N TYR A 114 8.29 4.18 -1.63
CA TYR A 114 8.51 2.92 -2.33
C TYR A 114 7.61 2.76 -3.56
N GLY A 115 6.33 3.11 -3.48
CA GLY A 115 5.41 3.03 -4.63
C GLY A 115 5.84 3.93 -5.80
N VAL A 116 6.35 5.12 -5.51
CA VAL A 116 6.97 6.01 -6.53
C VAL A 116 8.21 5.32 -7.14
N LEU A 117 9.15 4.88 -6.31
CA LEU A 117 10.39 4.23 -6.75
C LEU A 117 10.13 2.96 -7.56
N PHE A 118 9.12 2.19 -7.18
CA PHE A 118 8.70 0.97 -7.87
C PHE A 118 8.18 1.27 -9.28
N THR A 119 7.32 2.27 -9.42
CA THR A 119 6.60 2.53 -10.68
C THR A 119 7.39 3.42 -11.64
N ILE A 120 8.25 4.31 -11.15
CA ILE A 120 8.95 5.28 -11.99
C ILE A 120 9.93 4.64 -12.97
N LYS A 121 10.49 3.48 -12.62
CA LYS A 121 11.41 2.70 -13.47
C LYS A 121 10.74 1.97 -14.62
N VAL A 122 9.40 1.82 -14.58
CA VAL A 122 8.66 1.08 -15.59
C VAL A 122 8.39 1.96 -16.81
N GLY A 123 8.66 1.44 -18.00
CA GLY A 123 8.41 2.13 -19.26
C GLY A 123 6.93 2.14 -19.64
N GLY A 124 6.55 3.05 -20.56
CA GLY A 124 5.17 3.18 -21.03
C GLY A 124 4.61 1.90 -21.65
N ALA A 125 5.44 1.13 -22.36
CA ALA A 125 5.05 -0.14 -22.97
C ALA A 125 4.63 -1.20 -21.93
N ASP A 126 5.30 -1.22 -20.76
CA ASP A 126 5.04 -2.18 -19.68
C ASP A 126 4.01 -1.65 -18.66
N MET A 127 3.48 -0.43 -18.87
CA MET A 127 2.48 0.15 -17.97
C MET A 127 1.20 -0.68 -17.83
N PRO A 128 0.63 -1.33 -18.84
CA PRO A 128 -0.54 -2.17 -18.69
C PRO A 128 -0.34 -3.27 -17.65
N ILE A 129 0.83 -3.95 -17.68
CA ILE A 129 1.20 -4.99 -16.70
C ILE A 129 1.30 -4.39 -15.29
N THR A 130 1.98 -3.23 -15.17
CA THR A 130 2.12 -2.53 -13.90
C THR A 130 0.76 -2.08 -13.33
N VAL A 131 -0.15 -1.58 -14.19
CA VAL A 131 -1.50 -1.18 -13.76
C VAL A 131 -2.32 -2.39 -13.32
N SER A 132 -2.19 -3.55 -13.97
CA SER A 132 -2.82 -4.80 -13.56
C SER A 132 -2.30 -5.26 -12.20
N LEU A 133 -0.98 -5.19 -11.96
CA LEU A 133 -0.37 -5.50 -10.68
C LEU A 133 -0.84 -4.55 -9.57
N LEU A 134 -0.89 -3.24 -9.85
CA LEU A 134 -1.41 -2.25 -8.90
C LEU A 134 -2.90 -2.43 -8.61
N ASN A 135 -3.69 -2.91 -9.59
CA ASN A 135 -5.08 -3.30 -9.36
C ASN A 135 -5.17 -4.48 -8.37
N SER A 136 -4.32 -5.49 -8.57
CA SER A 136 -4.23 -6.60 -7.63
C SER A 136 -3.86 -6.12 -6.21
N PHE A 137 -2.87 -5.25 -6.09
CA PHE A 137 -2.49 -4.68 -4.79
C PHE A 137 -3.62 -3.86 -4.16
N SER A 138 -4.41 -3.12 -4.96
CA SER A 138 -5.61 -2.44 -4.47
C SER A 138 -6.63 -3.42 -3.87
N GLY A 139 -6.87 -4.55 -4.53
CA GLY A 139 -7.74 -5.61 -4.03
C GLY A 139 -7.20 -6.24 -2.75
N VAL A 140 -5.90 -6.58 -2.72
CA VAL A 140 -5.25 -7.12 -1.53
C VAL A 140 -5.31 -6.14 -0.36
N ALA A 141 -5.02 -4.85 -0.60
CA ALA A 141 -5.12 -3.81 0.42
C ALA A 141 -6.54 -3.70 0.99
N ALA A 142 -7.57 -3.73 0.13
CA ALA A 142 -8.97 -3.73 0.55
C ALA A 142 -9.31 -4.95 1.40
N SER A 143 -8.87 -6.15 1.00
CA SER A 143 -9.08 -7.38 1.78
C SER A 143 -8.43 -7.30 3.16
N ILE A 144 -7.17 -6.86 3.23
CA ILE A 144 -6.43 -6.70 4.48
C ILE A 144 -7.09 -5.64 5.38
N SER A 145 -7.50 -4.49 4.82
CA SER A 145 -8.26 -3.47 5.57
C SER A 145 -9.59 -4.01 6.07
N GLY A 146 -10.23 -4.91 5.29
CA GLY A 146 -11.43 -5.61 5.71
C GLY A 146 -11.23 -6.44 6.99
N PHE A 147 -10.08 -7.11 7.14
CA PHE A 147 -9.71 -7.79 8.39
C PHE A 147 -9.54 -6.80 9.54
N ALA A 148 -8.84 -5.68 9.29
CA ALA A 148 -8.59 -4.67 10.32
C ALA A 148 -9.87 -4.05 10.90
N ILE A 149 -10.95 -3.94 10.09
CA ILE A 149 -12.23 -3.37 10.52
C ILE A 149 -13.34 -4.42 10.72
N GLY A 150 -13.01 -5.72 10.61
CA GLY A 150 -13.97 -6.81 10.80
C GLY A 150 -15.09 -6.85 9.76
N ASN A 151 -14.83 -6.50 8.49
CA ASN A 151 -15.84 -6.48 7.41
C ASN A 151 -15.66 -7.66 6.44
N PRO A 152 -16.46 -8.76 6.58
CA PRO A 152 -16.30 -9.96 5.75
C PRO A 152 -16.56 -9.71 4.25
N LEU A 153 -17.45 -8.78 3.92
CA LEU A 153 -17.76 -8.46 2.52
C LEU A 153 -16.57 -7.81 1.83
N LEU A 154 -15.92 -6.87 2.51
CA LEU A 154 -14.72 -6.21 2.01
C LEU A 154 -13.55 -7.20 1.86
N ILE A 155 -13.41 -8.14 2.81
CA ILE A 155 -12.42 -9.22 2.72
C ILE A 155 -12.64 -10.04 1.45
N ALA A 156 -13.86 -10.54 1.24
CA ALA A 156 -14.18 -11.41 0.11
C ALA A 156 -14.02 -10.70 -1.24
N ILE A 157 -14.58 -9.49 -1.39
CA ILE A 157 -14.47 -8.72 -2.63
C ILE A 157 -13.01 -8.35 -2.91
N GLY A 158 -12.28 -7.89 -1.89
CA GLY A 158 -10.87 -7.54 -2.03
C GLY A 158 -10.01 -8.74 -2.45
N ALA A 159 -10.26 -9.93 -1.87
CA ALA A 159 -9.56 -11.15 -2.23
C ALA A 159 -9.82 -11.56 -3.68
N VAL A 160 -11.07 -11.50 -4.14
CA VAL A 160 -11.43 -11.81 -5.55
C VAL A 160 -10.76 -10.83 -6.51
N VAL A 161 -10.82 -9.53 -6.24
CA VAL A 161 -10.17 -8.50 -7.07
C VAL A 161 -8.65 -8.68 -7.06
N GLY A 162 -8.06 -8.94 -5.90
CA GLY A 162 -6.62 -9.19 -5.77
C GLY A 162 -6.16 -10.40 -6.57
N ALA A 163 -6.85 -11.53 -6.44
CA ALA A 163 -6.54 -12.77 -7.16
C ALA A 163 -6.71 -12.60 -8.68
N SER A 164 -7.81 -12.01 -9.13
CA SER A 164 -8.06 -11.78 -10.56
C SER A 164 -7.02 -10.87 -11.20
N GLY A 165 -6.59 -9.83 -10.48
CA GLY A 165 -5.52 -8.93 -10.94
C GLY A 165 -4.16 -9.61 -11.05
N LEU A 166 -3.82 -10.52 -10.12
CA LEU A 166 -2.59 -11.33 -10.20
C LEU A 166 -2.60 -12.27 -11.41
N ILE A 167 -3.71 -12.98 -11.62
CA ILE A 167 -3.87 -13.88 -12.78
C ILE A 167 -3.71 -13.09 -14.08
N LEU A 168 -4.38 -11.93 -14.18
CA LEU A 168 -4.27 -11.08 -15.37
C LEU A 168 -2.83 -10.61 -15.60
N THR A 169 -2.12 -10.23 -14.55
CA THR A 169 -0.71 -9.81 -14.62
C THR A 169 0.20 -10.93 -15.13
N GLN A 170 -0.08 -12.19 -14.75
CA GLN A 170 0.70 -13.35 -15.19
C GLN A 170 0.46 -13.72 -16.66
N ILE A 171 -0.72 -13.43 -17.18
CA ILE A 171 -1.09 -13.73 -18.58
C ILE A 171 -0.57 -12.66 -19.55
N MET A 172 -0.39 -11.45 -19.09
CA MET A 172 0.13 -10.32 -19.87
C MET A 172 1.65 -10.34 -20.00
#